data_95d9b73247e7d2f27d074c01783bf657
#
_entry.id   95d9b73247e7d2f27d074c01783bf657
#
_cell.length_a   1.000
_cell.length_b   1.000
_cell.length_c   1.000
_cell.angle_alpha   90.00
_cell.angle_beta   90.00
_cell.angle_gamma   90.00
#
_symmetry.space_group_name_H-M   'P 1'
#
loop_
_entity.id
_entity.type
_entity.pdbx_description
1 polymer ?
#
loop_
_entity_poly.entity_id
_entity_poly.type
_entity_poly.pdbx_seq_one_letter_code
_entity_poly.pdbx_strand_id
1 'polypeptide(L)'
;MKTIQLTFLFEDTGFCKDVFQSVNQPYYYCNRDTVDGTWYTSTPDDYQNDCRIRKDVIIEIISDGQVIALDGNGDFEGKKPFIPFYTFREQLAQAFLNKHPGVHSYEDMKQKLLFLPSGGALL
;
A
#
# COMPACT_ATOMS: atom_id res chain seq x y z
N MET A 1 -6.16 14.21 -14.46
CA MET A 1 -5.27 13.51 -13.52
C MET A 1 -6.12 12.78 -12.50
N LYS A 2 -5.87 11.50 -12.31
CA LYS A 2 -6.63 10.67 -11.39
C LYS A 2 -5.95 10.64 -10.02
N THR A 3 -6.75 10.61 -8.96
CA THR A 3 -6.24 10.47 -7.59
C THR A 3 -6.86 9.24 -6.96
N ILE A 4 -6.05 8.42 -6.31
CA ILE A 4 -6.51 7.27 -5.52
C ILE A 4 -6.02 7.44 -4.08
N GLN A 5 -6.85 6.97 -3.13
CA GLN A 5 -6.55 7.07 -1.71
C GLN A 5 -6.33 5.68 -1.13
N LEU A 6 -5.19 5.50 -0.50
CA LEU A 6 -4.76 4.21 0.02
C LEU A 6 -4.33 4.32 1.49
N THR A 7 -4.54 3.23 2.23
CA THR A 7 -3.95 3.07 3.56
C THR A 7 -2.92 1.96 3.54
N PHE A 8 -1.86 2.13 4.31
CA PHE A 8 -0.84 1.09 4.47
C PHE A 8 -1.42 -0.12 5.20
N LEU A 9 -1.17 -1.33 4.70
CA LEU A 9 -1.56 -2.56 5.37
C LEU A 9 -0.38 -3.24 6.03
N PHE A 10 0.56 -3.73 5.23
CA PHE A 10 1.71 -4.46 5.76
C PHE A 10 2.86 -4.47 4.77
N GLU A 11 4.04 -4.82 5.26
CA GLU A 11 5.21 -5.06 4.42
C GLU A 11 5.36 -6.55 4.18
N ASP A 12 5.38 -6.95 2.91
CA ASP A 12 5.67 -8.33 2.52
C ASP A 12 7.17 -8.45 2.27
N THR A 13 7.89 -8.96 3.25
CA THR A 13 9.36 -9.04 3.18
C THR A 13 9.84 -10.10 2.19
N GLY A 14 9.03 -11.13 1.92
CA GLY A 14 9.40 -12.18 0.98
C GLY A 14 9.39 -11.71 -0.47
N PHE A 15 8.52 -10.78 -0.80
CA PHE A 15 8.38 -10.24 -2.15
C PHE A 15 8.87 -8.80 -2.29
N CYS A 16 9.37 -8.21 -1.21
CA CYS A 16 9.83 -6.82 -1.20
C CYS A 16 8.74 -5.85 -1.64
N LYS A 17 7.56 -5.99 -1.07
CA LYS A 17 6.40 -5.15 -1.39
C LYS A 17 5.84 -4.51 -0.13
N ASP A 18 5.53 -3.23 -0.21
CA ASP A 18 4.64 -2.57 0.73
C ASP A 18 3.22 -2.68 0.16
N VAL A 19 2.28 -3.16 0.95
CA VAL A 19 0.92 -3.45 0.49
C VAL A 19 -0.05 -2.45 1.09
N PHE A 20 -0.96 -1.96 0.24
CA PHE A 20 -1.93 -0.92 0.57
C PHE A 20 -3.32 -1.36 0.16
N GLN A 21 -4.31 -0.85 0.88
CA GLN A 21 -5.73 -1.06 0.56
C GLN A 21 -6.39 0.27 0.25
N SER A 22 -7.28 0.27 -0.75
CA SER A 22 -8.07 1.46 -1.08
C SER A 22 -9.00 1.83 0.07
N VAL A 23 -9.09 3.12 0.35
CA VAL A 23 -10.03 3.65 1.33
C VAL A 23 -11.47 3.49 0.84
N ASN A 24 -11.68 3.60 -0.48
CA ASN A 24 -13.02 3.68 -1.08
C ASN A 24 -13.53 2.35 -1.66
N GLN A 25 -12.63 1.40 -1.94
CA GLN A 25 -12.98 0.14 -2.58
C GLN A 25 -12.41 -1.01 -1.77
N PRO A 26 -13.24 -1.78 -1.03
CA PRO A 26 -12.76 -2.75 -0.04
C PRO A 26 -11.83 -3.84 -0.59
N TYR A 27 -11.97 -4.18 -1.86
CA TYR A 27 -11.17 -5.25 -2.45
C TYR A 27 -10.15 -4.75 -3.46
N TYR A 28 -9.87 -3.46 -3.44
CA TYR A 28 -8.87 -2.86 -4.31
C TYR A 28 -7.58 -2.67 -3.52
N TYR A 29 -6.51 -3.29 -4.00
CA TYR A 29 -5.20 -3.25 -3.36
C TYR A 29 -4.17 -2.73 -4.32
N CYS A 30 -3.16 -2.07 -3.77
CA CYS A 30 -1.98 -1.66 -4.50
C CYS A 30 -0.75 -2.13 -3.75
N ASN A 31 0.35 -2.26 -4.45
CA ASN A 31 1.62 -2.53 -3.80
C ASN A 31 2.70 -1.62 -4.39
N ARG A 32 3.70 -1.36 -3.56
CA ARG A 32 4.84 -0.54 -3.94
C ARG A 32 6.10 -1.38 -3.75
N ASP A 33 6.91 -1.46 -4.80
CA ASP A 33 8.19 -2.16 -4.71
C ASP A 33 9.11 -1.43 -3.74
N THR A 34 9.66 -2.14 -2.75
CA THR A 34 10.50 -1.52 -1.73
C THR A 34 11.89 -1.18 -2.26
N VAL A 35 12.28 -1.77 -3.38
CA VAL A 35 13.61 -1.54 -3.97
C VAL A 35 13.62 -0.29 -4.85
N ASP A 36 12.66 -0.18 -5.78
CA ASP A 36 12.67 0.91 -6.75
C ASP A 36 11.52 1.92 -6.59
N GLY A 37 10.57 1.65 -5.69
CA GLY A 37 9.46 2.56 -5.42
C GLY A 37 8.36 2.57 -6.47
N THR A 38 8.36 1.61 -7.40
CA THR A 38 7.31 1.53 -8.42
C THR A 38 6.01 1.01 -7.83
N TRP A 39 4.90 1.63 -8.22
CA TRP A 39 3.56 1.27 -7.76
C TRP A 39 2.84 0.36 -8.75
N TYR A 40 2.11 -0.60 -8.22
CA TYR A 40 1.35 -1.60 -8.99
C TYR A 40 -0.03 -1.80 -8.40
N THR A 41 -0.96 -2.28 -9.22
CA THR A 41 -2.26 -2.79 -8.77
C THR A 41 -2.24 -4.30 -8.84
N SER A 42 -2.55 -4.96 -7.76
CA SER A 42 -2.80 -6.40 -7.70
C SER A 42 -3.26 -6.76 -6.29
N THR A 43 -3.68 -8.01 -6.11
CA THR A 43 -3.95 -8.53 -4.78
C THR A 43 -2.64 -9.05 -4.16
N PRO A 44 -2.53 -9.08 -2.83
CA PRO A 44 -1.30 -9.55 -2.19
C PRO A 44 -0.93 -11.01 -2.47
N ASP A 45 -1.90 -11.83 -2.86
CA ASP A 45 -1.66 -13.23 -3.19
C ASP A 45 -1.36 -13.47 -4.66
N ASP A 46 -1.30 -12.42 -5.47
CA ASP A 46 -1.11 -12.55 -6.93
C ASP A 46 -0.27 -11.40 -7.49
N TYR A 47 0.97 -11.29 -7.01
CA TYR A 47 1.89 -10.26 -7.50
C TYR A 47 2.34 -10.52 -8.94
N GLN A 48 2.17 -11.75 -9.44
CA GLN A 48 2.59 -12.07 -10.81
C GLN A 48 1.74 -11.37 -11.86
N ASN A 49 0.53 -10.98 -11.50
CA ASN A 49 -0.37 -10.25 -12.39
C ASN A 49 -0.41 -8.75 -12.06
N ASP A 50 0.66 -8.24 -11.50
CA ASP A 50 0.77 -6.80 -11.21
C ASP A 50 0.62 -5.97 -12.47
N CYS A 51 -0.17 -4.89 -12.36
CA CYS A 51 -0.29 -3.89 -13.40
C CYS A 51 0.32 -2.59 -12.88
N ARG A 52 1.29 -2.05 -13.62
CA ARG A 52 1.91 -0.79 -13.23
C ARG A 52 0.88 0.33 -13.24
N ILE A 53 0.87 1.13 -12.18
CA ILE A 53 0.00 2.29 -12.08
C ILE A 53 0.52 3.37 -13.05
N ARG A 54 -0.41 4.00 -13.77
CA ARG A 54 -0.07 5.04 -14.76
C ARG A 54 0.59 6.24 -14.07
N LYS A 55 1.49 6.90 -14.81
CA LYS A 55 2.26 8.04 -14.29
C LYS A 55 1.41 9.26 -13.97
N ASP A 56 0.21 9.36 -14.53
CA ASP A 56 -0.69 10.48 -14.29
C ASP A 56 -1.58 10.29 -13.06
N VAL A 57 -1.42 9.17 -12.33
CA VAL A 57 -2.20 8.87 -11.13
C VAL A 57 -1.43 9.36 -9.90
N ILE A 58 -2.08 10.19 -9.09
CA ILE A 58 -1.56 10.61 -7.79
C ILE A 58 -2.11 9.66 -6.73
N ILE A 59 -1.23 9.16 -5.88
CA ILE A 59 -1.59 8.31 -4.75
C ILE A 59 -1.52 9.14 -3.49
N GLU A 60 -2.65 9.25 -2.80
CA GLU A 60 -2.73 9.89 -1.49
C GLU A 60 -2.70 8.79 -0.42
N ILE A 61 -1.71 8.86 0.46
CA ILE A 61 -1.58 7.92 1.57
C ILE A 61 -2.33 8.48 2.77
N ILE A 62 -3.29 7.71 3.24
CA ILE A 62 -4.19 8.11 4.33
C ILE A 62 -3.77 7.40 5.62
N SER A 63 -3.65 8.15 6.69
CA SER A 63 -3.44 7.62 8.05
C SER A 63 -4.31 8.43 9.01
N ASP A 64 -5.08 7.73 9.82
CA ASP A 64 -6.02 8.33 10.77
C ASP A 64 -6.95 9.36 10.10
N GLY A 65 -7.42 9.02 8.90
CA GLY A 65 -8.35 9.86 8.16
C GLY A 65 -7.74 11.08 7.47
N GLN A 66 -6.42 11.21 7.49
CA GLN A 66 -5.72 12.36 6.90
C GLN A 66 -4.73 11.94 5.84
N VAL A 67 -4.56 12.80 4.84
CA VAL A 67 -3.54 12.60 3.82
C VAL A 67 -2.19 12.98 4.43
N ILE A 68 -1.31 12.01 4.58
CA ILE A 68 0.02 12.22 5.16
C ILE A 68 1.12 12.27 4.11
N ALA A 69 0.89 11.70 2.93
CA ALA A 69 1.90 11.65 1.88
C ALA A 69 1.25 11.61 0.51
N LEU A 70 1.98 12.04 -0.49
CA LEU A 70 1.61 11.90 -1.91
C LEU A 70 2.70 11.09 -2.59
N ASP A 71 2.30 10.20 -3.50
CA ASP A 71 3.25 9.38 -4.23
C ASP A 71 2.69 9.00 -5.60
N GLY A 72 3.38 8.15 -6.32
CA GLY A 72 2.99 7.67 -7.63
C GLY A 72 4.19 7.31 -8.48
N ASN A 73 3.91 6.91 -9.72
CA ASN A 73 4.96 6.55 -10.68
C ASN A 73 5.39 7.73 -11.55
N GLY A 74 4.75 8.89 -11.39
CA GLY A 74 5.11 10.11 -12.08
C GLY A 74 6.15 10.91 -11.32
N ASP A 75 6.57 12.00 -11.91
CA ASP A 75 7.46 12.96 -11.28
C ASP A 75 6.62 14.07 -10.65
N PHE A 76 6.44 13.99 -9.34
CA PHE A 76 5.66 14.95 -8.58
C PHE A 76 6.52 15.82 -7.66
N GLU A 77 7.84 15.64 -7.65
CA GLU A 77 8.72 16.31 -6.70
C GLU A 77 8.66 17.84 -6.80
N GLY A 78 8.42 18.36 -7.99
CA GLY A 78 8.29 19.81 -8.18
C GLY A 78 6.97 20.40 -7.75
N LYS A 79 5.99 19.58 -7.36
CA LYS A 79 4.66 20.03 -6.97
C LYS A 79 4.58 20.23 -5.48
N LYS A 80 3.89 21.27 -5.05
CA LYS A 80 3.78 21.60 -3.63
C LYS A 80 2.34 21.60 -3.18
N PRO A 81 2.04 21.08 -1.96
CA PRO A 81 2.98 20.35 -1.12
C PRO A 81 3.11 18.90 -1.61
N PHE A 82 4.32 18.39 -1.66
CA PHE A 82 4.57 17.00 -2.02
C PHE A 82 5.49 16.37 -0.98
N ILE A 83 4.96 15.40 -0.23
CA ILE A 83 5.72 14.61 0.74
C ILE A 83 5.62 13.17 0.30
N PRO A 84 6.70 12.57 -0.22
CA PRO A 84 6.65 11.21 -0.74
C PRO A 84 6.45 10.18 0.38
N PHE A 85 5.89 9.03 0.03
CA PHE A 85 5.58 7.98 0.98
C PHE A 85 6.79 7.52 1.77
N TYR A 86 7.96 7.40 1.15
CA TYR A 86 9.14 6.87 1.85
C TYR A 86 9.49 7.68 3.11
N THR A 87 9.05 8.94 3.19
CA THR A 87 9.25 9.78 4.36
C THR A 87 8.59 9.18 5.62
N PHE A 88 7.47 8.49 5.43
CA PHE A 88 6.68 7.92 6.53
C PHE A 88 6.73 6.41 6.60
N ARG A 89 7.41 5.76 5.65
CA ARG A 89 7.37 4.32 5.50
C ARG A 89 7.80 3.58 6.76
N GLU A 90 8.92 3.96 7.35
CA GLU A 90 9.42 3.28 8.53
C GLU A 90 8.47 3.41 9.71
N GLN A 91 7.87 4.58 9.88
CA GLN A 91 6.90 4.81 10.96
C GLN A 91 5.66 3.94 10.77
N LEU A 92 5.14 3.86 9.56
CA LEU A 92 3.94 3.08 9.27
C LEU A 92 4.21 1.59 9.41
N ALA A 93 5.33 1.12 8.89
CA ALA A 93 5.71 -0.29 8.99
C ALA A 93 5.91 -0.70 10.45
N GLN A 94 6.59 0.14 11.24
CA GLN A 94 6.82 -0.14 12.65
C GLN A 94 5.52 -0.11 13.45
N ALA A 95 4.65 0.86 13.18
CA ALA A 95 3.36 0.95 13.85
C ALA A 95 2.50 -0.29 13.59
N PHE A 96 2.52 -0.80 12.36
CA PHE A 96 1.82 -2.04 12.03
C PHE A 96 2.39 -3.21 12.81
N LEU A 97 3.72 -3.38 12.82
CA LEU A 97 4.37 -4.49 13.51
C LEU A 97 4.18 -4.42 15.03
N ASN A 98 4.08 -3.21 15.59
CA ASN A 98 3.80 -3.06 17.01
C ASN A 98 2.42 -3.60 17.38
N LYS A 99 1.42 -3.45 16.48
CA LYS A 99 0.08 -4.00 16.68
C LYS A 99 0.00 -5.47 16.32
N HIS A 100 0.77 -5.91 15.33
CA HIS A 100 0.68 -7.24 14.76
C HIS A 100 2.08 -7.85 14.63
N PRO A 101 2.74 -8.20 15.75
CA PRO A 101 4.09 -8.77 15.71
C PRO A 101 4.13 -10.05 14.89
N GLY A 102 5.18 -10.20 14.09
CA GLY A 102 5.39 -11.39 13.29
C GLY A 102 4.65 -11.45 11.97
N VAL A 103 3.94 -10.37 11.60
CA VAL A 103 3.22 -10.33 10.31
C VAL A 103 4.14 -9.72 9.26
N HIS A 104 4.65 -10.57 8.35
CA HIS A 104 5.61 -10.19 7.32
C HIS A 104 5.22 -10.65 5.92
N SER A 105 4.01 -11.25 5.76
CA SER A 105 3.58 -11.80 4.49
C SER A 105 2.06 -11.82 4.39
N TYR A 106 1.58 -12.05 3.18
CA TYR A 106 0.15 -12.29 2.94
C TYR A 106 -0.36 -13.46 3.78
N GLU A 107 0.41 -14.55 3.86
CA GLU A 107 0.01 -15.73 4.64
C GLU A 107 -0.13 -15.40 6.13
N ASP A 108 0.78 -14.60 6.69
CA ASP A 108 0.67 -14.18 8.08
C ASP A 108 -0.59 -13.36 8.32
N MET A 109 -0.93 -12.46 7.40
CA MET A 109 -2.16 -11.67 7.47
C MET A 109 -3.40 -12.56 7.46
N LYS A 110 -3.40 -13.53 6.55
CA LYS A 110 -4.50 -14.47 6.39
C LYS A 110 -4.72 -15.34 7.64
N GLN A 111 -3.64 -15.85 8.20
CA GLN A 111 -3.70 -16.70 9.41
C GLN A 111 -4.24 -15.92 10.60
N LYS A 112 -3.96 -14.64 10.68
CA LYS A 112 -4.43 -13.81 11.80
C LYS A 112 -5.79 -13.15 11.53
N LEU A 113 -6.44 -13.48 10.41
CA LEU A 113 -7.73 -12.93 10.01
C LEU A 113 -7.73 -11.40 9.92
N LEU A 114 -6.57 -10.81 9.60
CA LEU A 114 -6.43 -9.35 9.48
C LEU A 114 -6.86 -8.84 8.11
N PHE A 115 -7.03 -9.76 7.17
CA PHE A 115 -7.24 -9.40 5.79
C PHE A 115 -7.85 -10.59 5.05
N LEU A 116 -8.82 -10.30 4.18
CA LEU A 116 -9.39 -11.32 3.30
C LEU A 116 -9.09 -10.96 1.86
N PRO A 117 -8.57 -11.89 1.08
CA PRO A 117 -8.33 -11.63 -0.33
C PRO A 117 -9.65 -11.59 -1.08
N SER A 118 -9.63 -10.89 -2.20
CA SER A 118 -10.62 -10.82 -3.27
C SER A 118 -12.04 -11.28 -2.92
N GLY A 119 -12.90 -10.34 -2.62
CA GLY A 119 -14.33 -10.58 -2.50
C GLY A 119 -14.77 -11.38 -1.30
N GLY A 120 -13.85 -11.81 -0.46
CA GLY A 120 -14.21 -12.51 0.76
C GLY A 120 -14.85 -11.58 1.77
N ALA A 121 -15.93 -12.02 2.38
CA ALA A 121 -16.52 -11.27 3.48
C ALA A 121 -15.73 -11.53 4.74
N LEU A 122 -15.37 -10.49 5.44
CA LEU A 122 -14.76 -10.65 6.74
C LEU A 122 -15.81 -11.12 7.73
N LEU A 123 -15.39 -11.95 8.58
CA LEU A 123 -16.23 -12.52 9.62
C LEU A 123 -16.87 -11.49 10.54
#